data_0aed2630c5d6c17960c53f90da39ee13
#
_entry.id   0aed2630c5d6c17960c53f90da39ee13
#
_cell.length_a   1.000
_cell.length_b   1.000
_cell.length_c   1.000
_cell.angle_alpha   90.00
_cell.angle_beta   90.00
_cell.angle_gamma   90.00
#
_symmetry.space_group_name_H-M   'P 1'
#
loop_
_entity.id
_entity.type
_entity.pdbx_description
1 polymer ?
#
loop_
_entity_poly.entity_id
_entity_poly.type
_entity_poly.pdbx_seq_one_letter_code
_entity_poly.pdbx_strand_id
1 'polypeptide(L)'
;MALSDQERIEAQRETVRQHIAGENDHEWQRVWDTFIQDERAHYDVGPLAAKYEGFSGVQEFYSIIEAAVPDFYVTVTGEYDCPGTSIREVTVTGTHKGEYCGVSASGRRCSIEIAAFYLFGEGEEAGKLLAERIYFDNEILLRQMRGEADAPTGLGLATGSAS
;
A
#
# COMPACT_ATOMS: atom_id res chain seq x y z
N MET A 1 -17.49 16.51 20.97
CA MET A 1 -17.38 17.65 20.01
C MET A 1 -16.67 17.14 18.76
N ALA A 2 -17.15 17.47 17.60
CA ALA A 2 -16.50 17.05 16.35
C ALA A 2 -15.13 17.73 16.21
N LEU A 3 -14.14 16.99 15.70
CA LEU A 3 -12.84 17.53 15.37
C LEU A 3 -12.95 18.60 14.27
N SER A 4 -12.15 19.64 14.35
CA SER A 4 -11.94 20.58 13.23
C SER A 4 -11.25 19.85 12.06
N ASP A 5 -11.31 20.42 10.87
CA ASP A 5 -10.63 19.88 9.69
C ASP A 5 -9.12 19.71 9.91
N GLN A 6 -8.50 20.68 10.59
CA GLN A 6 -7.08 20.62 10.93
C GLN A 6 -6.76 19.46 11.90
N GLU A 7 -7.55 19.28 12.94
CA GLU A 7 -7.38 18.19 13.89
C GLU A 7 -7.61 16.82 13.23
N ARG A 8 -8.58 16.73 12.31
CA ARG A 8 -8.81 15.50 11.50
C ARG A 8 -7.58 15.18 10.65
N ILE A 9 -7.05 16.14 9.93
CA ILE A 9 -5.85 15.94 9.08
C ILE A 9 -4.65 15.51 9.93
N GLU A 10 -4.43 16.11 11.10
CA GLU A 10 -3.35 15.71 12.01
C GLU A 10 -3.51 14.27 12.51
N ALA A 11 -4.72 13.88 12.92
CA ALA A 11 -5.00 12.51 13.33
C ALA A 11 -4.80 11.51 12.18
N GLN A 12 -5.24 11.85 10.96
CA GLN A 12 -5.04 11.05 9.76
C GLN A 12 -3.56 10.84 9.44
N ARG A 13 -2.77 11.90 9.46
CA ARG A 13 -1.32 11.85 9.24
C ARG A 13 -0.62 10.91 10.21
N GLU A 14 -0.97 11.00 11.49
CA GLU A 14 -0.40 10.12 12.50
C GLU A 14 -0.79 8.66 12.26
N THR A 15 -2.05 8.40 11.92
CA THR A 15 -2.52 7.05 11.59
C THR A 15 -1.79 6.46 10.41
N VAL A 16 -1.65 7.21 9.30
CA VAL A 16 -0.91 6.74 8.11
C VAL A 16 0.56 6.49 8.44
N ARG A 17 1.18 7.37 9.23
CA ARG A 17 2.56 7.19 9.67
C ARG A 17 2.75 5.90 10.47
N GLN A 18 1.85 5.60 11.41
CA GLN A 18 1.88 4.37 12.20
C GLN A 18 1.61 3.13 11.32
N HIS A 19 0.69 3.26 10.38
CA HIS A 19 0.35 2.21 9.43
C HIS A 19 1.57 1.80 8.59
N ILE A 20 2.20 2.76 7.90
CA ILE A 20 3.37 2.51 7.05
C ILE A 20 4.58 2.02 7.90
N ALA A 21 4.77 2.57 9.10
CA ALA A 21 5.81 2.08 9.98
C ALA A 21 5.57 0.62 10.40
N GLY A 22 4.31 0.25 10.70
CA GLY A 22 3.93 -1.13 11.00
C GLY A 22 4.17 -2.07 9.82
N GLU A 23 3.85 -1.64 8.60
CA GLU A 23 4.17 -2.39 7.38
C GLU A 23 5.67 -2.62 7.22
N ASN A 24 6.48 -1.57 7.35
CA ASN A 24 7.93 -1.63 7.18
C ASN A 24 8.63 -2.49 8.26
N ASP A 25 8.08 -2.49 9.47
CA ASP A 25 8.58 -3.30 10.58
C ASP A 25 7.99 -4.71 10.57
N HIS A 26 7.02 -4.99 9.68
CA HIS A 26 6.22 -6.23 9.65
C HIS A 26 5.52 -6.51 10.99
N GLU A 27 5.13 -5.46 11.69
CA GLU A 27 4.37 -5.49 12.95
C GLU A 27 2.86 -5.43 12.66
N TRP A 28 2.27 -6.55 12.28
CA TRP A 28 0.90 -6.61 11.78
C TRP A 28 -0.14 -6.08 12.77
N GLN A 29 0.02 -6.30 14.05
CA GLN A 29 -0.91 -5.75 15.05
C GLN A 29 -0.95 -4.22 14.99
N ARG A 30 0.19 -3.58 14.76
CA ARG A 30 0.28 -2.13 14.60
C ARG A 30 -0.46 -1.64 13.34
N VAL A 31 -0.39 -2.42 12.26
CA VAL A 31 -1.18 -2.16 11.04
C VAL A 31 -2.67 -2.33 11.33
N TRP A 32 -3.06 -3.43 12.00
CA TRP A 32 -4.46 -3.70 12.34
C TRP A 32 -5.06 -2.62 13.23
N ASP A 33 -4.31 -2.09 14.17
CA ASP A 33 -4.78 -1.05 15.09
C ASP A 33 -5.10 0.28 14.39
N THR A 34 -4.68 0.46 13.15
CA THR A 34 -5.02 1.64 12.35
C THR A 34 -6.39 1.53 11.67
N PHE A 35 -6.92 0.34 11.49
CA PHE A 35 -8.19 0.10 10.81
C PHE A 35 -9.40 0.08 11.75
N ILE A 36 -10.57 0.39 11.19
CA ILE A 36 -11.86 -0.04 11.74
C ILE A 36 -11.92 -1.56 11.63
N GLN A 37 -12.16 -2.26 12.74
CA GLN A 37 -12.06 -3.73 12.79
C GLN A 37 -13.43 -4.42 12.70
N ASP A 38 -14.21 -4.05 11.67
CA ASP A 38 -15.51 -4.65 11.39
C ASP A 38 -15.74 -4.87 9.87
N GLU A 39 -16.96 -5.22 9.50
CA GLU A 39 -17.33 -5.54 8.12
C GLU A 39 -17.27 -4.36 7.15
N ARG A 40 -17.15 -3.12 7.64
CA ARG A 40 -17.06 -1.92 6.80
C ARG A 40 -15.66 -1.71 6.24
N ALA A 41 -14.64 -2.23 6.93
CA ALA A 41 -13.26 -2.11 6.46
C ALA A 41 -13.08 -2.84 5.13
N HIS A 42 -12.22 -2.33 4.26
CA HIS A 42 -11.87 -3.01 3.02
C HIS A 42 -10.53 -2.53 2.45
N TYR A 43 -9.99 -3.36 1.56
CA TYR A 43 -8.78 -3.04 0.80
C TYR A 43 -9.06 -3.21 -0.69
N ASP A 44 -8.84 -2.17 -1.48
CA ASP A 44 -9.12 -2.17 -2.91
C ASP A 44 -7.82 -2.14 -3.72
N VAL A 45 -7.64 -3.11 -4.61
CA VAL A 45 -6.51 -3.17 -5.55
C VAL A 45 -7.01 -2.80 -6.94
N GLY A 46 -6.91 -1.51 -7.29
CA GLY A 46 -7.48 -0.95 -8.52
C GLY A 46 -7.03 -1.67 -9.79
N PRO A 47 -5.73 -1.92 -10.03
CA PRO A 47 -5.25 -2.58 -11.24
C PRO A 47 -5.78 -3.99 -11.46
N LEU A 48 -6.17 -4.69 -10.38
CA LEU A 48 -6.68 -6.06 -10.43
C LEU A 48 -8.21 -6.12 -10.34
N ALA A 49 -8.88 -4.97 -10.20
CA ALA A 49 -10.30 -4.88 -9.90
C ALA A 49 -10.70 -5.79 -8.70
N ALA A 50 -9.78 -5.96 -7.75
CA ALA A 50 -9.97 -6.81 -6.57
C ALA A 50 -10.36 -5.97 -5.36
N LYS A 51 -11.34 -6.47 -4.61
CA LYS A 51 -11.78 -5.87 -3.36
C LYS A 51 -11.80 -6.93 -2.26
N TYR A 52 -11.08 -6.65 -1.20
CA TYR A 52 -11.02 -7.50 0.00
C TYR A 52 -11.95 -6.89 1.06
N GLU A 53 -13.11 -7.48 1.24
CA GLU A 53 -14.19 -6.93 2.06
C GLU A 53 -14.10 -7.36 3.52
N GLY A 54 -14.43 -6.45 4.42
CA GLY A 54 -14.37 -6.62 5.86
C GLY A 54 -12.93 -6.56 6.39
N PHE A 55 -12.79 -6.44 7.70
CA PHE A 55 -11.48 -6.45 8.33
C PHE A 55 -10.70 -7.74 8.05
N SER A 56 -11.39 -8.89 8.00
CA SER A 56 -10.77 -10.16 7.58
C SER A 56 -10.23 -10.13 6.15
N GLY A 57 -10.91 -9.41 5.24
CA GLY A 57 -10.43 -9.19 3.88
C GLY A 57 -9.16 -8.35 3.83
N VAL A 58 -9.08 -7.31 4.68
CA VAL A 58 -7.83 -6.52 4.83
C VAL A 58 -6.67 -7.43 5.26
N GLN A 59 -6.89 -8.29 6.25
CA GLN A 59 -5.88 -9.24 6.71
C GLN A 59 -5.49 -10.26 5.63
N GLU A 60 -6.45 -10.73 4.83
CA GLU A 60 -6.20 -11.62 3.69
C GLU A 60 -5.28 -10.96 2.66
N PHE A 61 -5.56 -9.70 2.27
CA PHE A 61 -4.71 -8.96 1.35
C PHE A 61 -3.25 -8.94 1.81
N TYR A 62 -3.00 -8.55 3.07
CA TYR A 62 -1.64 -8.49 3.61
C TYR A 62 -0.97 -9.86 3.67
N SER A 63 -1.73 -10.93 3.97
CA SER A 63 -1.19 -12.30 3.95
C SER A 63 -0.72 -12.71 2.56
N ILE A 64 -1.45 -12.30 1.51
CA ILE A 64 -1.08 -12.57 0.11
C ILE A 64 0.22 -11.82 -0.25
N ILE A 65 0.30 -10.55 0.10
CA ILE A 65 1.47 -9.72 -0.21
C ILE A 65 2.70 -10.19 0.56
N GLU A 66 2.56 -10.50 1.83
CA GLU A 66 3.66 -11.05 2.66
C GLU A 66 4.17 -12.38 2.11
N ALA A 67 3.29 -13.25 1.64
CA ALA A 67 3.69 -14.51 1.01
C ALA A 67 4.43 -14.29 -0.31
N ALA A 68 4.00 -13.32 -1.12
CA ALA A 68 4.60 -13.03 -2.42
C ALA A 68 5.93 -12.26 -2.30
N VAL A 69 6.00 -11.27 -1.40
CA VAL A 69 7.14 -10.35 -1.23
C VAL A 69 7.37 -10.10 0.27
N PRO A 70 7.94 -11.07 1.01
CA PRO A 70 8.02 -11.03 2.47
C PRO A 70 8.94 -9.92 3.04
N ASP A 71 9.79 -9.35 2.23
CA ASP A 71 10.70 -8.26 2.58
C ASP A 71 10.27 -6.91 1.98
N PHE A 72 8.99 -6.74 1.65
CA PHE A 72 8.54 -5.48 1.07
C PHE A 72 8.79 -4.30 2.02
N TYR A 73 9.12 -3.17 1.43
CA TYR A 73 9.40 -1.93 2.14
C TYR A 73 8.77 -0.74 1.41
N VAL A 74 8.10 0.12 2.15
CA VAL A 74 7.36 1.29 1.65
C VAL A 74 8.17 2.55 1.94
N THR A 75 8.48 3.32 0.89
CA THR A 75 9.12 4.64 1.00
C THR A 75 8.13 5.70 0.51
N VAL A 76 7.77 6.64 1.36
CA VAL A 76 6.88 7.75 0.99
C VAL A 76 7.63 8.79 0.18
N THR A 77 7.11 9.14 -0.99
CA THR A 77 7.68 10.14 -1.92
C THR A 77 6.81 11.38 -2.09
N GLY A 78 5.52 11.31 -1.73
CA GLY A 78 4.60 12.44 -1.78
C GLY A 78 3.45 12.26 -0.77
N GLU A 79 2.98 13.38 -0.22
CA GLU A 79 1.93 13.38 0.81
C GLU A 79 0.89 14.46 0.50
N TYR A 80 -0.38 14.08 0.48
CA TYR A 80 -1.50 14.96 0.21
C TYR A 80 -2.64 14.60 1.15
N ASP A 81 -3.17 15.59 1.88
CA ASP A 81 -4.20 15.35 2.89
C ASP A 81 -5.37 16.32 2.74
N CYS A 82 -6.57 15.79 2.87
CA CYS A 82 -7.79 16.53 3.07
C CYS A 82 -8.66 15.83 4.11
N PRO A 83 -9.65 16.52 4.72
CA PRO A 83 -10.49 15.86 5.72
C PRO A 83 -11.17 14.60 5.18
N GLY A 84 -10.93 13.47 5.84
CA GLY A 84 -11.47 12.17 5.48
C GLY A 84 -10.63 11.35 4.50
N THR A 85 -9.59 11.93 3.90
CA THR A 85 -8.74 11.20 2.94
C THR A 85 -7.29 11.67 2.99
N SER A 86 -6.37 10.73 3.06
CA SER A 86 -4.94 10.97 2.86
C SER A 86 -4.47 10.23 1.62
N ILE A 87 -3.60 10.83 0.83
CA ILE A 87 -2.98 10.20 -0.33
C ILE A 87 -1.48 10.17 -0.10
N ARG A 88 -0.87 9.04 -0.41
CA ARG A 88 0.60 8.90 -0.43
C ARG A 88 1.04 8.38 -1.79
N GLU A 89 2.00 9.05 -2.38
CA GLU A 89 2.82 8.44 -3.41
C GLU A 89 3.93 7.69 -2.71
N VAL A 90 4.11 6.42 -3.05
CA VAL A 90 5.09 5.55 -2.41
C VAL A 90 5.84 4.73 -3.44
N THR A 91 7.11 4.44 -3.16
CA THR A 91 7.86 3.39 -3.83
C THR A 91 7.85 2.16 -2.93
N VAL A 92 7.36 1.04 -3.45
CA VAL A 92 7.42 -0.25 -2.75
C VAL A 92 8.48 -1.12 -3.41
N THR A 93 9.41 -1.61 -2.60
CA THR A 93 10.49 -2.49 -3.05
C THR A 93 10.42 -3.82 -2.32
N GLY A 94 10.93 -4.88 -2.91
CA GLY A 94 11.02 -6.18 -2.27
C GLY A 94 11.52 -7.27 -3.20
N THR A 95 11.57 -8.50 -2.70
CA THR A 95 12.05 -9.68 -3.42
C THR A 95 10.89 -10.65 -3.68
N HIS A 96 10.68 -11.03 -4.93
CA HIS A 96 9.63 -11.95 -5.36
C HIS A 96 9.92 -13.37 -4.88
N LYS A 97 9.40 -13.75 -3.72
CA LYS A 97 9.64 -15.02 -3.02
C LYS A 97 8.49 -16.01 -3.08
N GLY A 98 7.30 -15.56 -3.46
CA GLY A 98 6.09 -16.39 -3.60
C GLY A 98 5.35 -16.10 -4.89
N GLU A 99 4.40 -16.94 -5.26
CA GLU A 99 3.57 -16.72 -6.44
C GLU A 99 2.82 -15.38 -6.35
N TYR A 100 2.78 -14.66 -7.47
CA TYR A 100 1.98 -13.45 -7.63
C TYR A 100 1.35 -13.40 -9.02
N CYS A 101 0.02 -13.28 -9.09
CA CYS A 101 -0.75 -13.20 -10.35
C CYS A 101 -0.35 -14.26 -11.39
N GLY A 102 -0.15 -15.51 -10.96
CA GLY A 102 0.23 -16.62 -11.82
C GLY A 102 1.73 -16.70 -12.17
N VAL A 103 2.54 -15.78 -11.66
CA VAL A 103 4.00 -15.82 -11.83
C VAL A 103 4.63 -16.48 -10.61
N SER A 104 5.29 -17.63 -10.82
CA SER A 104 5.99 -18.35 -9.77
C SER A 104 7.17 -17.54 -9.22
N ALA A 105 7.53 -17.78 -7.96
CA ALA A 105 8.65 -17.12 -7.29
C ALA A 105 9.91 -17.10 -8.14
N SER A 106 10.43 -15.91 -8.43
CA SER A 106 11.61 -15.71 -9.27
C SER A 106 12.88 -15.37 -8.50
N GLY A 107 12.75 -14.98 -7.24
CA GLY A 107 13.85 -14.45 -6.43
C GLY A 107 14.35 -13.07 -6.88
N ARG A 108 13.68 -12.43 -7.84
CA ARG A 108 14.08 -11.13 -8.39
C ARG A 108 13.69 -9.99 -7.46
N ARG A 109 14.53 -8.96 -7.45
CA ARG A 109 14.22 -7.69 -6.81
C ARG A 109 13.23 -6.92 -7.65
N CYS A 110 12.18 -6.40 -7.03
CA CYS A 110 11.15 -5.59 -7.66
C CYS A 110 11.04 -4.22 -7.01
N SER A 111 10.62 -3.24 -7.79
CA SER A 111 10.32 -1.88 -7.33
C SER A 111 9.15 -1.32 -8.12
N ILE A 112 8.17 -0.74 -7.43
CA ILE A 112 6.99 -0.19 -8.07
C ILE A 112 6.52 1.09 -7.39
N GLU A 113 6.04 2.04 -8.19
CA GLU A 113 5.39 3.27 -7.72
C GLU A 113 3.89 3.01 -7.52
N ILE A 114 3.38 3.40 -6.36
CA ILE A 114 1.97 3.24 -5.98
C ILE A 114 1.39 4.57 -5.53
N ALA A 115 0.17 4.86 -5.96
CA ALA A 115 -0.67 5.88 -5.34
C ALA A 115 -1.63 5.18 -4.37
N ALA A 116 -1.44 5.42 -3.08
CA ALA A 116 -2.23 4.84 -2.01
C ALA A 116 -3.20 5.88 -1.43
N PHE A 117 -4.48 5.55 -1.44
CA PHE A 117 -5.56 6.35 -0.87
C PHE A 117 -5.98 5.73 0.45
N TYR A 118 -5.86 6.48 1.52
CA TYR A 118 -6.28 6.12 2.87
C TYR A 118 -7.60 6.83 3.15
N LEU A 119 -8.69 6.07 3.25
CA LEU A 119 -10.04 6.58 3.51
C LEU A 119 -10.38 6.38 4.98
N PHE A 120 -10.83 7.42 5.63
CA PHE A 120 -11.07 7.43 7.07
C PHE A 120 -12.54 7.36 7.42
N GLY A 121 -12.83 6.85 8.61
CA GLY A 121 -14.15 6.90 9.21
C GLY A 121 -14.55 8.34 9.60
N GLU A 122 -15.72 8.47 10.19
CA GLU A 122 -16.29 9.74 10.63
C GLU A 122 -16.52 9.75 12.16
N GLY A 123 -16.73 10.94 12.71
CA GLY A 123 -17.04 11.10 14.13
C GLY A 123 -15.89 10.61 15.02
N GLU A 124 -16.19 9.66 15.91
CA GLU A 124 -15.19 9.07 16.81
C GLU A 124 -14.15 8.20 16.08
N GLU A 125 -14.46 7.77 14.87
CA GLU A 125 -13.58 6.96 14.02
C GLU A 125 -12.78 7.80 13.01
N ALA A 126 -12.79 9.12 13.11
CA ALA A 126 -12.12 10.03 12.15
C ALA A 126 -10.60 9.83 12.01
N GLY A 127 -9.97 9.16 12.97
CA GLY A 127 -8.57 8.76 12.94
C GLY A 127 -8.34 7.27 12.61
N LYS A 128 -9.37 6.53 12.19
CA LYS A 128 -9.30 5.12 11.83
C LYS A 128 -9.53 4.92 10.35
N LEU A 129 -8.77 4.04 9.73
CA LEU A 129 -8.92 3.67 8.33
C LEU A 129 -10.22 2.86 8.12
N LEU A 130 -11.08 3.37 7.27
CA LEU A 130 -12.19 2.63 6.72
C LEU A 130 -11.71 1.75 5.56
N ALA A 131 -10.83 2.30 4.72
CA ALA A 131 -10.29 1.57 3.59
C ALA A 131 -8.91 2.08 3.18
N GLU A 132 -8.16 1.20 2.55
CA GLU A 132 -7.02 1.56 1.72
C GLU A 132 -7.31 1.15 0.28
N ARG A 133 -6.91 2.00 -0.66
CA ARG A 133 -7.10 1.76 -2.09
C ARG A 133 -5.81 2.09 -2.82
N ILE A 134 -5.30 1.16 -3.60
CA ILE A 134 -4.03 1.34 -4.30
C ILE A 134 -4.18 1.28 -5.82
N TYR A 135 -3.38 2.12 -6.49
CA TYR A 135 -3.25 2.15 -7.94
C TYR A 135 -1.79 2.11 -8.33
N PHE A 136 -1.44 1.22 -9.24
CA PHE A 136 -0.09 1.03 -9.76
C PHE A 136 -0.14 0.34 -11.12
N ASP A 137 0.98 0.29 -11.81
CA ASP A 137 1.09 -0.47 -13.06
C ASP A 137 1.49 -1.92 -12.78
N ASN A 138 0.50 -2.81 -12.77
CA ASN A 138 0.73 -4.22 -12.50
C ASN A 138 1.55 -4.92 -13.59
N GLU A 139 1.47 -4.48 -14.86
CA GLU A 139 2.28 -5.08 -15.92
C GLU A 139 3.77 -4.78 -15.76
N ILE A 140 4.12 -3.57 -15.34
CA ILE A 140 5.52 -3.24 -15.00
C ILE A 140 6.05 -4.17 -13.89
N LEU A 141 5.25 -4.41 -12.85
CA LEU A 141 5.62 -5.33 -11.77
C LEU A 141 5.80 -6.77 -12.28
N LEU A 142 4.85 -7.27 -13.06
CA LEU A 142 4.90 -8.62 -13.63
C LEU A 142 6.11 -8.81 -14.55
N ARG A 143 6.45 -7.81 -15.36
CA ARG A 143 7.65 -7.85 -16.22
C ARG A 143 8.94 -7.96 -15.41
N GLN A 144 9.05 -7.26 -14.28
CA GLN A 144 10.17 -7.41 -13.37
C GLN A 144 10.23 -8.83 -12.78
N MET A 145 9.10 -9.34 -12.33
CA MET A 145 9.00 -10.69 -11.77
C MET A 145 9.36 -11.78 -12.79
N ARG A 146 8.96 -11.62 -14.05
CA ARG A 146 9.28 -12.55 -15.16
C ARG A 146 10.71 -12.39 -15.69
N GLY A 147 11.46 -11.38 -15.25
CA GLY A 147 12.81 -11.10 -15.73
C GLY A 147 12.85 -10.42 -17.10
N GLU A 148 11.76 -9.82 -17.55
CA GLU A 148 11.64 -9.09 -18.80
C GLU A 148 12.05 -7.61 -18.63
N ALA A 149 12.15 -7.12 -17.41
CA ALA A 149 12.63 -5.79 -17.04
C ALA A 149 13.38 -5.87 -15.71
N ASP A 150 14.32 -4.95 -15.48
CA ASP A 150 14.96 -4.79 -14.19
C ASP A 150 14.20 -3.79 -13.32
N ALA A 151 14.27 -3.97 -11.99
CA ALA A 151 13.79 -2.97 -11.06
C ALA A 151 14.58 -1.68 -11.23
N PRO A 152 13.92 -0.51 -11.25
CA PRO A 152 14.61 0.76 -11.33
C PRO A 152 15.61 0.93 -10.19
N THR A 153 16.83 1.33 -10.50
CA THR A 153 17.87 1.65 -9.52
C THR A 153 17.96 3.17 -9.36
N GLY A 154 17.34 3.66 -8.28
CA GLY A 154 17.32 5.10 -7.97
C GLY A 154 16.38 5.92 -8.87
N LEU A 155 16.47 7.26 -8.80
CA LEU A 155 15.70 8.22 -9.61
C LEU A 155 16.15 8.27 -11.09
N GLY A 156 16.78 7.24 -11.60
CA GLY A 156 17.13 7.16 -13.01
C GLY A 156 15.83 7.12 -13.83
N LEU A 157 15.45 8.25 -14.42
CA LEU A 157 14.65 8.20 -15.62
C LEU A 157 15.38 7.21 -16.54
N ALA A 158 14.68 6.16 -16.98
CA ALA A 158 15.21 5.28 -17.99
C ALA A 158 15.66 6.18 -19.16
N THR A 159 16.95 6.37 -19.29
CA THR A 159 17.50 6.96 -20.50
C THR A 159 17.25 5.92 -21.57
N GLY A 160 16.14 6.08 -22.29
CA GLY A 160 15.88 5.32 -23.49
C GLY A 160 17.06 5.54 -24.42
N SER A 161 17.96 4.59 -24.48
CA SER A 161 18.85 4.49 -25.62
C SER A 161 17.99 4.08 -26.80
N ALA A 162 17.48 5.08 -27.53
CA ALA A 162 17.06 4.86 -28.89
C ALA A 162 18.30 4.48 -29.68
N SER A 163 18.38 3.25 -30.07
CA SER A 163 19.26 2.75 -31.15
C SER A 163 18.42 2.33 -32.33
#